data_aef98d176989d1b062f8c610135db06f
#
_entry.id   aef98d176989d1b062f8c610135db06f
#
_cell.length_a   1.000
_cell.length_b   1.000
_cell.length_c   1.000
_cell.angle_alpha   90.00
_cell.angle_beta   90.00
_cell.angle_gamma   90.00
#
_symmetry.space_group_name_H-M   'P 1'
#
loop_
_entity.id
_entity.type
_entity.pdbx_description
1 polymer ?
#
loop_
_entity_poly.entity_id
_entity_poly.type
_entity_poly.pdbx_seq_one_letter_code
_entity_poly.pdbx_strand_id
1 'polypeptide(L)'
;MLLEVMKMKKLVLTMLLAFACSSLAFAADGGDLNKEQKAAEKMMASLAGDAATEYAALAPSMSAELGKTMDQKNFAAIQKQVKQQFGSLKETKFFSFERYDHADKVTYIAGFSKEKIVVMSFVFGKDAKLQNFSFSPYKAPEQAPAEKK
;
A
#
# COMPACT_ATOMS: atom_id res chain seq x y z
N MET A 1 5.69 -51.43 -15.02
CA MET A 1 5.26 -50.18 -15.69
C MET A 1 4.29 -49.37 -14.88
N LEU A 2 3.18 -49.87 -14.42
CA LEU A 2 2.23 -49.11 -13.59
C LEU A 2 2.77 -48.66 -12.23
N LEU A 3 3.59 -49.47 -11.59
CA LEU A 3 4.19 -49.18 -10.29
C LEU A 3 5.24 -48.03 -10.35
N GLU A 4 5.97 -47.93 -11.46
CA GLU A 4 6.97 -46.88 -11.70
C GLU A 4 6.28 -45.55 -11.98
N VAL A 5 5.21 -45.55 -12.76
CA VAL A 5 4.41 -44.35 -13.05
C VAL A 5 3.73 -43.81 -11.79
N MET A 6 3.26 -44.69 -10.90
CA MET A 6 2.70 -44.28 -9.60
C MET A 6 3.76 -43.71 -8.65
N LYS A 7 5.01 -44.25 -8.66
CA LYS A 7 6.11 -43.69 -7.89
C LYS A 7 6.53 -42.33 -8.38
N MET A 8 6.58 -42.09 -9.70
CA MET A 8 6.86 -40.78 -10.28
C MET A 8 5.79 -39.78 -9.97
N LYS A 9 4.50 -40.13 -10.05
CA LYS A 9 3.39 -39.23 -9.69
C LYS A 9 3.43 -38.81 -8.22
N LYS A 10 3.77 -39.72 -7.32
CA LYS A 10 3.95 -39.41 -5.89
C LYS A 10 5.16 -38.50 -5.65
N LEU A 11 6.27 -38.72 -6.37
CA LEU A 11 7.46 -37.87 -6.26
C LEU A 11 7.22 -36.45 -6.75
N VAL A 12 6.52 -36.29 -7.88
CA VAL A 12 6.14 -34.98 -8.44
C VAL A 12 5.17 -34.24 -7.52
N LEU A 13 4.19 -34.98 -6.94
CA LEU A 13 3.24 -34.39 -6.00
C LEU A 13 3.92 -33.93 -4.71
N THR A 14 4.90 -34.70 -4.21
CA THR A 14 5.66 -34.32 -3.00
C THR A 14 6.56 -33.12 -3.27
N MET A 15 7.15 -33.03 -4.47
CA MET A 15 7.95 -31.88 -4.88
C MET A 15 7.10 -30.62 -5.07
N LEU A 16 5.87 -30.75 -5.61
CA LEU A 16 4.94 -29.62 -5.73
C LEU A 16 4.47 -29.09 -4.35
N LEU A 17 4.23 -30.00 -3.40
CA LEU A 17 3.88 -29.60 -2.02
C LEU A 17 5.04 -28.91 -1.30
N ALA A 18 6.27 -29.37 -1.50
CA ALA A 18 7.46 -28.75 -0.93
C ALA A 18 7.70 -27.35 -1.48
N PHE A 19 7.40 -27.12 -2.78
CA PHE A 19 7.50 -25.79 -3.40
C PHE A 19 6.42 -24.83 -2.94
N ALA A 20 5.20 -25.34 -2.69
CA ALA A 20 4.09 -24.53 -2.13
C ALA A 20 4.37 -24.11 -0.68
N CYS A 21 5.00 -24.98 0.13
CA CYS A 21 5.39 -24.64 1.49
C CYS A 21 6.55 -23.63 1.56
N SER A 22 7.50 -23.68 0.61
CA SER A 22 8.60 -22.72 0.56
C SER A 22 8.13 -21.31 0.14
N SER A 23 7.13 -21.19 -0.74
CA SER A 23 6.56 -19.92 -1.11
C SER A 23 5.75 -19.27 0.03
N LEU A 24 5.14 -20.06 0.91
CA LEU A 24 4.48 -19.56 2.12
C LEU A 24 5.49 -19.08 3.20
N ALA A 25 6.67 -19.68 3.26
CA ALA A 25 7.72 -19.24 4.18
C ALA A 25 8.34 -17.89 3.75
N PHE A 26 8.52 -17.65 2.46
CA PHE A 26 8.96 -16.35 1.95
C PHE A 26 7.93 -15.22 2.17
N ALA A 27 6.65 -15.53 2.15
CA ALA A 27 5.59 -14.57 2.47
C ALA A 27 5.55 -14.21 3.97
N ALA A 28 6.07 -15.08 4.86
CA ALA A 28 6.14 -14.81 6.29
C ALA A 28 7.33 -13.92 6.68
N ASP A 29 8.43 -13.94 5.92
CA ASP A 29 9.63 -13.12 6.19
C ASP A 29 9.52 -11.65 5.75
N GLY A 30 8.51 -11.29 4.99
CA GLY A 30 8.17 -9.91 4.62
C GLY A 30 7.27 -9.18 5.63
N GLY A 31 7.28 -9.58 6.90
CA GLY A 31 6.29 -9.24 7.92
C GLY A 31 5.94 -7.76 8.04
N ASP A 32 6.94 -6.87 8.12
CA ASP A 32 6.70 -5.43 8.27
C ASP A 32 6.16 -4.82 6.97
N LEU A 33 6.77 -5.12 5.84
CA LEU A 33 6.31 -4.65 4.53
C LEU A 33 4.87 -5.10 4.26
N ASN A 34 4.53 -6.34 4.53
CA ASN A 34 3.18 -6.85 4.31
C ASN A 34 2.13 -6.14 5.18
N LYS A 35 2.45 -5.87 6.45
CA LYS A 35 1.58 -5.12 7.35
C LYS A 35 1.39 -3.68 6.89
N GLU A 36 2.46 -3.04 6.50
CA GLU A 36 2.48 -1.65 6.04
C GLU A 36 1.75 -1.49 4.71
N GLN A 37 1.96 -2.40 3.75
CA GLN A 37 1.20 -2.41 2.50
C GLN A 37 -0.30 -2.59 2.75
N LYS A 38 -0.70 -3.54 3.60
CA LYS A 38 -2.12 -3.74 3.95
C LYS A 38 -2.74 -2.50 4.59
N ALA A 39 -2.02 -1.82 5.47
CA ALA A 39 -2.49 -0.58 6.09
C ALA A 39 -2.61 0.56 5.06
N ALA A 40 -1.64 0.70 4.16
CA ALA A 40 -1.68 1.67 3.06
C ALA A 40 -2.85 1.39 2.09
N GLU A 41 -3.02 0.15 1.66
CA GLU A 41 -4.12 -0.27 0.78
C GLU A 41 -5.48 -0.04 1.42
N LYS A 42 -5.62 -0.32 2.71
CA LYS A 42 -6.83 -0.06 3.49
C LYS A 42 -7.12 1.43 3.57
N MET A 43 -6.09 2.26 3.77
CA MET A 43 -6.23 3.72 3.75
C MET A 43 -6.70 4.22 2.39
N MET A 44 -6.11 3.74 1.30
CA MET A 44 -6.52 4.11 -0.06
C MET A 44 -7.96 3.68 -0.35
N ALA A 45 -8.33 2.46 -0.01
CA ALA A 45 -9.69 1.94 -0.18
C ALA A 45 -10.72 2.74 0.64
N SER A 46 -10.34 3.22 1.82
CA SER A 46 -11.21 3.99 2.71
C SER A 46 -11.59 5.36 2.17
N LEU A 47 -10.87 5.89 1.19
CA LEU A 47 -11.17 7.20 0.59
C LEU A 47 -12.53 7.22 -0.14
N ALA A 48 -13.05 6.06 -0.52
CA ALA A 48 -14.34 5.92 -1.23
C ALA A 48 -15.51 5.52 -0.31
N GLY A 49 -15.23 5.15 0.95
CA GLY A 49 -16.21 4.60 1.89
C GLY A 49 -16.90 5.62 2.78
N ASP A 50 -17.72 5.14 3.69
CA ASP A 50 -18.34 5.94 4.75
C ASP A 50 -17.32 6.29 5.84
N ALA A 51 -17.23 7.58 6.20
CA ALA A 51 -16.22 8.09 7.11
C ALA A 51 -16.21 7.40 8.49
N ALA A 52 -17.38 7.13 9.05
CA ALA A 52 -17.47 6.52 10.38
C ALA A 52 -16.96 5.07 10.39
N THR A 53 -17.41 4.26 9.42
CA THR A 53 -17.02 2.85 9.28
C THR A 53 -15.54 2.72 8.91
N GLU A 54 -15.07 3.51 7.96
CA GLU A 54 -13.70 3.45 7.47
C GLU A 54 -12.70 3.94 8.53
N TYR A 55 -13.02 4.99 9.25
CA TYR A 55 -12.18 5.48 10.34
C TYR A 55 -12.01 4.44 11.46
N ALA A 56 -13.11 3.82 11.89
CA ALA A 56 -13.05 2.77 12.91
C ALA A 56 -12.16 1.58 12.49
N ALA A 57 -12.17 1.25 11.20
CA ALA A 57 -11.33 0.20 10.64
C ALA A 57 -9.85 0.60 10.52
N LEU A 58 -9.54 1.88 10.32
CA LEU A 58 -8.18 2.41 10.16
C LEU A 58 -7.50 2.75 11.49
N ALA A 59 -8.25 3.19 12.48
CA ALA A 59 -7.73 3.68 13.75
C ALA A 59 -6.71 2.73 14.42
N PRO A 60 -6.90 1.40 14.43
CA PRO A 60 -5.92 0.46 14.98
C PRO A 60 -4.57 0.45 14.24
N SER A 61 -4.53 0.88 12.98
CA SER A 61 -3.31 0.95 12.16
C SER A 61 -2.54 2.25 12.33
N MET A 62 -3.12 3.25 12.99
CA MET A 62 -2.49 4.54 13.23
C MET A 62 -1.61 4.51 14.49
N SER A 63 -0.53 5.29 14.47
CA SER A 63 0.24 5.59 15.68
C SER A 63 -0.60 6.43 16.67
N ALA A 64 -0.22 6.41 17.93
CA ALA A 64 -0.88 7.24 18.94
C ALA A 64 -0.82 8.74 18.59
N GLU A 65 0.30 9.19 18.05
CA GLU A 65 0.50 10.58 17.63
C GLU A 65 -0.42 10.97 16.46
N LEU A 66 -0.51 10.12 15.43
CA LEU A 66 -1.42 10.36 14.32
C LEU A 66 -2.87 10.31 14.77
N GLY A 67 -3.23 9.39 15.65
CA GLY A 67 -4.59 9.25 16.19
C GLY A 67 -5.07 10.47 16.96
N LYS A 68 -4.16 11.26 17.57
CA LYS A 68 -4.50 12.52 18.26
C LYS A 68 -4.94 13.62 17.30
N THR A 69 -4.34 13.69 16.11
CA THR A 69 -4.61 14.72 15.11
C THR A 69 -5.61 14.28 14.06
N MET A 70 -5.69 12.98 13.81
CA MET A 70 -6.57 12.36 12.83
C MET A 70 -7.74 11.68 13.53
N ASP A 71 -8.74 12.46 13.91
CA ASP A 71 -10.02 11.94 14.39
C ASP A 71 -10.99 11.68 13.22
N GLN A 72 -12.16 11.14 13.50
CA GLN A 72 -13.16 10.83 12.48
C GLN A 72 -13.57 12.06 11.67
N LYS A 73 -13.67 13.24 12.30
CA LYS A 73 -14.03 14.49 11.64
C LYS A 73 -12.95 14.95 10.65
N ASN A 74 -11.69 14.90 11.07
CA ASN A 74 -10.56 15.24 10.22
C ASN A 74 -10.39 14.25 9.07
N PHE A 75 -10.60 12.95 9.33
CA PHE A 75 -10.60 11.92 8.31
C PHE A 75 -11.71 12.16 7.25
N ALA A 76 -12.92 12.48 7.67
CA ALA A 76 -14.02 12.82 6.76
C ALA A 76 -13.71 14.07 5.91
N ALA A 77 -13.05 15.06 6.48
CA ALA A 77 -12.60 16.26 5.76
C ALA A 77 -11.56 15.90 4.68
N ILE A 78 -10.64 15.01 4.97
CA ILE A 78 -9.65 14.51 3.99
C ILE A 78 -10.32 13.73 2.87
N GLN A 79 -11.25 12.82 3.19
CA GLN A 79 -12.01 12.10 2.15
C GLN A 79 -12.72 13.08 1.20
N LYS A 80 -13.37 14.11 1.74
CA LYS A 80 -14.05 15.14 0.97
C LYS A 80 -13.07 15.92 0.09
N GLN A 81 -11.94 16.33 0.64
CA GLN A 81 -10.90 17.07 -0.08
C GLN A 81 -10.31 16.25 -1.23
N VAL A 82 -9.95 14.98 -0.97
CA VAL A 82 -9.43 14.07 -2.00
C VAL A 82 -10.45 13.90 -3.12
N LYS A 83 -11.73 13.68 -2.79
CA LYS A 83 -12.79 13.51 -3.77
C LYS A 83 -13.01 14.77 -4.60
N GLN A 84 -12.96 15.96 -4.00
CA GLN A 84 -13.10 17.23 -4.71
C GLN A 84 -11.90 17.51 -5.62
N GLN A 85 -10.70 17.23 -5.16
CA GLN A 85 -9.46 17.57 -5.83
C GLN A 85 -9.07 16.54 -6.90
N PHE A 86 -9.22 15.26 -6.62
CA PHE A 86 -8.76 14.16 -7.48
C PHE A 86 -9.90 13.35 -8.11
N GLY A 87 -11.09 13.39 -7.55
CA GLY A 87 -12.22 12.59 -7.97
C GLY A 87 -12.21 11.18 -7.37
N SER A 88 -12.69 10.20 -8.12
CA SER A 88 -12.78 8.82 -7.67
C SER A 88 -11.47 8.06 -7.97
N LEU A 89 -11.02 7.24 -7.03
CA LEU A 89 -9.89 6.35 -7.21
C LEU A 89 -10.21 5.30 -8.28
N LYS A 90 -9.35 5.15 -9.27
CA LYS A 90 -9.50 4.20 -10.39
C LYS A 90 -8.53 3.03 -10.31
N GLU A 91 -7.27 3.31 -10.02
CA GLU A 91 -6.23 2.30 -9.94
C GLU A 91 -5.14 2.71 -8.97
N THR A 92 -4.43 1.73 -8.43
CA THR A 92 -3.25 1.93 -7.61
C THR A 92 -2.16 0.98 -8.03
N LYS A 93 -0.92 1.43 -7.96
CA LYS A 93 0.27 0.65 -8.26
C LYS A 93 1.31 0.85 -7.18
N PHE A 94 1.80 -0.23 -6.58
CA PHE A 94 2.94 -0.16 -5.69
C PHE A 94 4.15 0.39 -6.46
N PHE A 95 4.84 1.36 -5.86
CA PHE A 95 5.99 2.01 -6.48
C PHE A 95 7.28 1.70 -5.74
N SER A 96 7.36 1.96 -4.43
CA SER A 96 8.57 1.73 -3.66
C SER A 96 8.31 1.45 -2.19
N PHE A 97 9.28 0.78 -1.58
CA PHE A 97 9.45 0.64 -0.15
C PHE A 97 10.85 1.13 0.22
N GLU A 98 10.92 2.07 1.15
CA GLU A 98 12.16 2.65 1.61
C GLU A 98 12.26 2.47 3.13
N ARG A 99 13.37 1.89 3.58
CA ARG A 99 13.62 1.67 5.00
C ARG A 99 14.66 2.67 5.51
N TYR A 100 14.27 3.40 6.53
CA TYR A 100 15.12 4.34 7.27
C TYR A 100 15.35 3.84 8.70
N ASP A 101 16.28 4.47 9.43
CA ASP A 101 16.62 4.05 10.79
C ASP A 101 15.42 4.05 11.76
N HIS A 102 14.49 5.00 11.61
CA HIS A 102 13.36 5.19 12.51
C HIS A 102 12.00 5.04 11.87
N ALA A 103 11.93 4.85 10.57
CA ALA A 103 10.68 4.77 9.82
C ALA A 103 10.82 3.96 8.54
N ASP A 104 9.71 3.44 8.08
CA ASP A 104 9.58 2.87 6.73
C ASP A 104 8.61 3.74 5.92
N LYS A 105 8.86 3.88 4.63
CA LYS A 105 8.01 4.63 3.70
C LYS A 105 7.55 3.72 2.56
N VAL A 106 6.26 3.64 2.38
CA VAL A 106 5.62 2.92 1.28
C VAL A 106 5.01 3.94 0.33
N THR A 107 5.31 3.83 -0.95
CA THR A 107 4.81 4.74 -1.98
C THR A 107 4.00 3.99 -3.02
N TYR A 108 2.84 4.54 -3.35
CA TYR A 108 1.98 4.09 -4.43
C TYR A 108 1.80 5.21 -5.45
N ILE A 109 1.60 4.82 -6.69
CA ILE A 109 1.10 5.71 -7.74
C ILE A 109 -0.37 5.37 -7.96
N ALA A 110 -1.22 6.36 -7.90
CA ALA A 110 -2.66 6.21 -8.04
C ALA A 110 -3.18 7.02 -9.22
N GLY A 111 -4.17 6.47 -9.92
CA GLY A 111 -4.96 7.18 -10.91
C GLY A 111 -6.35 7.47 -10.37
N PHE A 112 -6.78 8.72 -10.51
CA PHE A 112 -8.11 9.19 -10.14
C PHE A 112 -8.87 9.71 -11.36
N SER A 113 -10.19 9.91 -11.22
CA SER A 113 -11.01 10.37 -12.35
C SER A 113 -10.68 11.78 -12.83
N LYS A 114 -10.19 12.65 -11.96
CA LYS A 114 -9.80 14.05 -12.27
C LYS A 114 -8.29 14.26 -12.36
N GLU A 115 -7.48 13.36 -11.77
CA GLU A 115 -6.03 13.46 -11.72
C GLU A 115 -5.42 12.09 -12.07
N LYS A 116 -4.68 12.03 -13.17
CA LYS A 116 -4.19 10.75 -13.71
C LYS A 116 -3.05 10.15 -12.90
N ILE A 117 -2.23 10.99 -12.28
CA ILE A 117 -1.05 10.54 -11.54
C ILE A 117 -1.00 11.28 -10.21
N VAL A 118 -1.28 10.55 -9.15
CA VAL A 118 -1.16 11.01 -7.75
C VAL A 118 -0.16 10.13 -7.04
N VAL A 119 0.84 10.75 -6.42
CA VAL A 119 1.81 10.06 -5.58
C VAL A 119 1.24 9.99 -4.17
N MET A 120 1.07 8.78 -3.66
CA MET A 120 0.57 8.50 -2.33
C MET A 120 1.69 7.91 -1.48
N SER A 121 2.12 8.61 -0.45
CA SER A 121 3.18 8.18 0.45
C SER A 121 2.65 7.93 1.85
N PHE A 122 3.07 6.83 2.44
CA PHE A 122 2.69 6.39 3.78
C PHE A 122 3.94 6.13 4.59
N VAL A 123 4.06 6.76 5.74
CA VAL A 123 5.20 6.63 6.65
C VAL A 123 4.77 5.83 7.87
N PHE A 124 5.51 4.77 8.18
CA PHE A 124 5.27 3.86 9.30
C PHE A 124 6.42 3.90 10.28
N GLY A 125 6.12 3.78 11.56
CA GLY A 125 7.12 3.53 12.59
C GLY A 125 7.64 2.08 12.56
N LYS A 126 8.63 1.80 13.40
CA LYS A 126 9.19 0.44 13.54
C LYS A 126 8.21 -0.59 14.11
N ASP A 127 7.11 -0.13 14.70
CA ASP A 127 5.97 -0.94 15.15
C ASP A 127 4.93 -1.20 14.03
N ALA A 128 5.23 -0.81 12.76
CA ALA A 128 4.35 -0.88 11.62
C ALA A 128 3.04 -0.09 11.78
N LYS A 129 3.03 0.95 12.62
CA LYS A 129 1.92 1.88 12.78
C LYS A 129 2.09 3.09 11.86
N LEU A 130 1.00 3.50 11.19
CA LEU A 130 0.98 4.65 10.32
C LEU A 130 1.22 5.93 11.12
N GLN A 131 2.27 6.67 10.78
CA GLN A 131 2.66 7.93 11.43
C GLN A 131 2.27 9.14 10.61
N ASN A 132 2.31 9.02 9.30
CA ASN A 132 2.00 10.12 8.39
C ASN A 132 1.64 9.58 7.00
N PHE A 133 0.94 10.39 6.22
CA PHE A 133 0.64 10.12 4.82
C PHE A 133 0.52 11.43 4.03
N SER A 134 0.72 11.34 2.72
CA SER A 134 0.55 12.48 1.82
C SER A 134 0.04 12.01 0.47
N PHE A 135 -0.78 12.84 -0.16
CA PHE A 135 -1.31 12.64 -1.50
C PHE A 135 -1.00 13.88 -2.33
N SER A 136 -0.21 13.72 -3.38
CA SER A 136 0.25 14.83 -4.21
C SER A 136 0.11 14.51 -5.69
N PRO A 137 -0.48 15.41 -6.50
CA PRO A 137 -0.44 15.24 -7.93
C PRO A 137 1.01 15.26 -8.43
N TYR A 138 1.35 14.37 -9.34
CA TYR A 138 2.67 14.36 -9.96
C TYR A 138 2.75 15.51 -10.97
N LYS A 139 3.76 16.36 -10.80
CA LYS A 139 4.14 17.37 -11.78
C LYS A 139 5.46 16.96 -12.42
N ALA A 140 5.44 16.72 -13.72
CA ALA A 140 6.69 16.51 -14.44
C ALA A 140 7.63 17.71 -14.25
N PRO A 141 8.96 17.51 -14.05
CA PRO A 141 9.89 18.61 -14.03
C PRO A 141 9.76 19.43 -15.31
N GLU A 142 9.64 20.74 -15.16
CA GLU A 142 9.70 21.63 -16.35
C GLU A 142 11.04 21.38 -17.04
N GLN A 143 10.97 20.97 -18.30
CA GLN A 143 12.17 20.87 -19.14
C GLN A 143 12.77 22.26 -19.20
N ALA A 144 14.01 22.40 -18.73
CA ALA A 144 14.75 23.63 -18.90
C ALA A 144 14.73 24.04 -20.38
N PRO A 145 14.52 25.33 -20.70
CA PRO A 145 14.49 25.76 -22.08
C PRO A 145 15.77 25.30 -22.79
N ALA A 146 15.62 24.60 -23.91
CA ALA A 146 16.77 24.19 -24.70
C ALA A 146 17.54 25.47 -25.09
N GLU A 147 18.79 25.60 -24.60
CA GLU A 147 19.69 26.63 -25.07
C GLU A 147 19.80 26.52 -26.60
N LYS A 148 19.22 27.46 -27.29
CA LYS A 148 19.46 27.63 -28.73
C LYS A 148 20.91 28.05 -28.91
N LYS A 149 21.72 27.12 -29.43
CA LYS A 149 23.03 27.44 -29.99
C LYS A 149 22.84 28.19 -31.34
#